data_a22e0ff32c7f817c99352dcca888bb98
#
_entry.id   a22e0ff32c7f817c99352dcca888bb98
#
_cell.length_a   1.000
_cell.length_b   1.000
_cell.length_c   1.000
_cell.angle_alpha   90.00
_cell.angle_beta   90.00
_cell.angle_gamma   90.00
#
_symmetry.space_group_name_H-M   'P 1'
#
loop_
_entity.id
_entity.type
_entity.pdbx_description
1 polymer ?
#
loop_
_entity_poly.entity_id
_entity_poly.type
_entity_poly.pdbx_seq_one_letter_code
_entity_poly.pdbx_strand_id
1 'polypeptide(L)'
;FRGVIITKKATRSLAGIAGIVAVATLISKVFGLVREQVIAAAYGVGPVVNAYAFAYVIPGFLLILLGGINGPFHSALVSVLAKRDKSESAPIVETITTLVSAILLAVTVFLIVFANIFIDVLAPGLDAATRSMAIQQLQIMAPMAVLAGLIGIGFGTLNAADQYWLPSLSPLFSSVAVIIGVGLLAWFVGDRIDEPQYVQLGGFVLAGGTLVGALWQWLAQVGAQVKAGLGKLIFRWDWRIPGVSEVLRVMIPATLSSGMLHINVYTDLFFASFIENAAASMRYASFIVLTPLGIMSNMILVPFMPIFSRLTEPENWVELKQRIRQGLLLTALTMLPFTAIFIALAFPVVRVIYQRGAFNLAASEQVVPVLMAYGFGMFFYLGRDVLVRVFYALGDGETPFKVSMVNIFLNGALDFLLYKPFGTPGLVLATVGVNILSMGIFTVILNRRLGGLPLGEWGLSLLGLTVITMLSGVGSWGASWGWEKVFGAGNIFLQLLQLGLASTVAVGLFLLGAMLLKLPELDLLISRVRQKFLKKS
;
A
#
# COMPACT_ATOMS: atom_id res chain seq x y z
N PHE A 1 4.77 25.49 52.87
CA PHE A 1 5.35 25.48 51.51
C PHE A 1 5.75 24.04 51.19
N ARG A 2 4.85 23.26 50.54
CA ARG A 2 5.18 22.00 49.90
C ARG A 2 5.30 22.30 48.41
N GLY A 3 6.53 22.32 47.90
CA GLY A 3 6.82 22.42 46.48
C GLY A 3 6.27 21.20 45.75
N VAL A 4 5.30 21.43 44.85
CA VAL A 4 4.84 20.44 43.88
C VAL A 4 5.96 20.30 42.84
N ILE A 5 6.73 19.22 42.93
CA ILE A 5 7.67 18.83 41.89
C ILE A 5 6.82 18.35 40.69
N ILE A 6 6.53 19.24 39.78
CA ILE A 6 6.02 18.88 38.47
C ILE A 6 7.22 18.24 37.75
N THR A 7 7.29 16.93 37.73
CA THR A 7 8.20 16.18 36.86
C THR A 7 7.75 16.47 35.42
N LYS A 8 8.44 17.39 34.76
CA LYS A 8 8.36 17.64 33.33
C LYS A 8 8.67 16.31 32.62
N LYS A 9 7.64 15.54 32.23
CA LYS A 9 7.79 14.44 31.28
C LYS A 9 8.44 15.05 30.05
N ALA A 10 9.68 14.62 29.73
CA ALA A 10 10.38 15.05 28.54
C ALA A 10 9.52 14.65 27.33
N THR A 11 8.78 15.59 26.77
CA THR A 11 8.05 15.43 25.52
C THR A 11 9.09 15.13 24.44
N ARG A 12 9.07 13.91 23.91
CA ARG A 12 9.91 13.54 22.77
C ARG A 12 9.68 14.53 21.65
N SER A 13 10.75 15.04 21.04
CA SER A 13 10.62 15.95 19.91
C SER A 13 9.85 15.28 18.77
N LEU A 14 9.04 16.03 18.01
CA LEU A 14 8.33 15.52 16.83
C LEU A 14 9.27 14.80 15.87
N ALA A 15 10.50 15.31 15.69
CA ALA A 15 11.53 14.65 14.90
C ALA A 15 11.97 13.29 15.47
N GLY A 16 12.01 13.14 16.79
CA GLY A 16 12.33 11.88 17.44
C GLY A 16 11.21 10.84 17.27
N ILE A 17 9.94 11.25 17.37
CA ILE A 17 8.78 10.39 17.13
C ILE A 17 8.77 9.94 15.66
N ALA A 18 8.92 10.87 14.72
CA ALA A 18 8.97 10.57 13.30
C ALA A 18 10.13 9.61 12.95
N GLY A 19 11.29 9.78 13.58
CA GLY A 19 12.43 8.86 13.42
C GLY A 19 12.12 7.44 13.89
N ILE A 20 11.50 7.29 15.05
CA ILE A 20 11.10 5.98 15.61
C ILE A 20 10.12 5.28 14.68
N VAL A 21 9.07 5.99 14.25
CA VAL A 21 8.05 5.45 13.34
C VAL A 21 8.68 5.05 12.01
N ALA A 22 9.56 5.88 11.45
CA ALA A 22 10.22 5.60 10.17
C ALA A 22 11.09 4.33 10.24
N VAL A 23 11.92 4.17 11.28
CA VAL A 23 12.77 2.98 11.46
C VAL A 23 11.93 1.73 11.67
N ALA A 24 10.93 1.78 12.55
CA ALA A 24 10.04 0.64 12.81
C ALA A 24 9.28 0.22 11.54
N THR A 25 8.76 1.18 10.78
CA THR A 25 8.07 0.93 9.51
C THR A 25 9.01 0.34 8.48
N LEU A 26 10.25 0.83 8.37
CA LEU A 26 11.25 0.29 7.45
C LEU A 26 11.57 -1.18 7.76
N ILE A 27 11.82 -1.51 9.03
CA ILE A 27 12.05 -2.89 9.48
C ILE A 27 10.84 -3.77 9.09
N SER A 28 9.63 -3.33 9.39
CA SER A 28 8.41 -4.06 9.06
C SER A 28 8.26 -4.29 7.54
N LYS A 29 8.61 -3.30 6.69
CA LYS A 29 8.58 -3.44 5.23
C LYS A 29 9.64 -4.41 4.70
N VAL A 30 10.84 -4.42 5.29
CA VAL A 30 11.89 -5.41 4.94
C VAL A 30 11.40 -6.84 5.22
N PHE A 31 10.81 -7.08 6.40
CA PHE A 31 10.22 -8.39 6.70
C PHE A 31 9.02 -8.72 5.81
N GLY A 32 8.25 -7.73 5.38
CA GLY A 32 7.22 -7.89 4.37
C GLY A 32 7.79 -8.39 3.03
N LEU A 33 8.92 -7.83 2.58
CA LEU A 33 9.62 -8.27 1.37
C LEU A 33 10.13 -9.72 1.52
N VAL A 34 10.78 -10.03 2.63
CA VAL A 34 11.26 -11.40 2.92
C VAL A 34 10.08 -12.38 2.92
N ARG A 35 8.94 -12.02 3.49
CA ARG A 35 7.72 -12.84 3.45
C ARG A 35 7.27 -13.13 2.02
N GLU A 36 7.18 -12.12 1.16
CA GLU A 36 6.77 -12.33 -0.24
C GLU A 36 7.80 -13.18 -1.00
N GLN A 37 9.10 -13.04 -0.71
CA GLN A 37 10.14 -13.90 -1.28
C GLN A 37 10.01 -15.36 -0.83
N VAL A 38 9.71 -15.60 0.45
CA VAL A 38 9.50 -16.95 0.98
C VAL A 38 8.25 -17.59 0.36
N ILE A 39 7.15 -16.83 0.24
CA ILE A 39 5.92 -17.30 -0.43
C ILE A 39 6.20 -17.62 -1.89
N ALA A 40 6.92 -16.74 -2.60
CA ALA A 40 7.29 -16.95 -4.00
C ALA A 40 8.19 -18.18 -4.18
N ALA A 41 9.21 -18.35 -3.34
CA ALA A 41 10.12 -19.49 -3.40
C ALA A 41 9.43 -20.82 -3.10
N ALA A 42 8.42 -20.83 -2.22
CA ALA A 42 7.68 -22.03 -1.85
C ALA A 42 6.61 -22.42 -2.85
N TYR A 43 5.88 -21.48 -3.42
CA TYR A 43 4.66 -21.75 -4.19
C TYR A 43 4.67 -21.19 -5.62
N GLY A 44 5.64 -20.36 -5.97
CA GLY A 44 5.73 -19.74 -7.30
C GLY A 44 4.50 -18.92 -7.66
N VAL A 45 4.22 -18.84 -8.95
CA VAL A 45 2.95 -18.35 -9.52
C VAL A 45 2.07 -19.58 -9.76
N GLY A 46 1.30 -19.96 -8.74
CA GLY A 46 0.54 -21.21 -8.74
C GLY A 46 -0.77 -21.11 -7.96
N PRO A 47 -1.54 -22.21 -7.90
CA PRO A 47 -2.90 -22.24 -7.35
C PRO A 47 -2.95 -21.81 -5.88
N VAL A 48 -1.91 -22.09 -5.07
CA VAL A 48 -1.87 -21.68 -3.65
C VAL A 48 -1.93 -20.18 -3.50
N VAL A 49 -1.07 -19.44 -4.21
CA VAL A 49 -0.99 -17.98 -4.14
C VAL A 49 -2.14 -17.34 -4.88
N ASN A 50 -2.60 -17.96 -5.98
CA ASN A 50 -3.74 -17.46 -6.73
C ASN A 50 -5.02 -17.53 -5.88
N ALA A 51 -5.32 -18.67 -5.26
CA ALA A 51 -6.45 -18.82 -4.33
C ALA A 51 -6.34 -17.84 -3.14
N TYR A 52 -5.11 -17.70 -2.58
CA TYR A 52 -4.85 -16.80 -1.48
C TYR A 52 -5.11 -15.33 -1.84
N ALA A 53 -4.79 -14.91 -3.06
CA ALA A 53 -5.04 -13.53 -3.50
C ALA A 53 -6.54 -13.19 -3.48
N PHE A 54 -7.41 -14.12 -3.89
CA PHE A 54 -8.86 -13.96 -3.80
C PHE A 54 -9.38 -14.05 -2.36
N ALA A 55 -8.89 -15.02 -1.61
CA ALA A 55 -9.32 -15.24 -0.23
C ALA A 55 -8.93 -14.10 0.71
N TYR A 56 -7.74 -13.51 0.50
CA TYR A 56 -7.20 -12.45 1.35
C TYR A 56 -7.84 -11.07 1.08
N VAL A 57 -8.52 -10.88 -0.05
CA VAL A 57 -8.99 -9.54 -0.44
C VAL A 57 -9.92 -8.90 0.59
N ILE A 58 -10.84 -9.66 1.18
CA ILE A 58 -11.76 -9.14 2.21
C ILE A 58 -11.06 -8.99 3.56
N PRO A 59 -10.40 -10.03 4.14
CA PRO A 59 -9.65 -9.88 5.38
C PRO A 59 -8.53 -8.84 5.31
N GLY A 60 -7.80 -8.80 4.20
CA GLY A 60 -6.74 -7.83 3.97
C GLY A 60 -7.25 -6.40 3.84
N PHE A 61 -8.38 -6.21 3.15
CA PHE A 61 -9.06 -4.92 3.08
C PHE A 61 -9.48 -4.43 4.47
N LEU A 62 -10.11 -5.29 5.27
CA LEU A 62 -10.51 -4.94 6.64
C LEU A 62 -9.29 -4.59 7.50
N LEU A 63 -8.18 -5.31 7.33
CA LEU A 63 -6.94 -5.01 8.06
C LEU A 63 -6.36 -3.64 7.67
N ILE A 64 -6.40 -3.27 6.40
CA ILE A 64 -5.95 -1.94 5.93
C ILE A 64 -6.92 -0.86 6.42
N LEU A 65 -8.22 -1.09 6.28
CA LEU A 65 -9.25 -0.12 6.62
C LEU A 65 -9.32 0.13 8.12
N LEU A 66 -9.39 -0.91 8.93
CA LEU A 66 -9.63 -0.80 10.38
C LEU A 66 -8.32 -0.80 11.18
N GLY A 67 -7.38 -1.68 10.82
CA GLY A 67 -6.13 -1.92 11.53
C GLY A 67 -4.94 -1.07 11.08
N GLY A 68 -5.13 -0.16 10.12
CA GLY A 68 -4.05 0.67 9.57
C GLY A 68 -3.67 1.87 10.45
N ILE A 69 -2.40 2.29 10.37
CA ILE A 69 -1.96 3.59 10.89
C ILE A 69 -2.68 4.67 10.07
N ASN A 70 -3.26 5.66 10.74
CA ASN A 70 -4.13 6.69 10.16
C ASN A 70 -5.48 6.17 9.63
N GLY A 71 -5.84 4.92 9.93
CA GLY A 71 -7.16 4.40 9.69
C GLY A 71 -8.25 5.07 10.56
N PRO A 72 -9.53 4.82 10.27
CA PRO A 72 -10.65 5.40 11.00
C PRO A 72 -10.60 5.15 12.51
N PHE A 73 -10.25 3.94 12.93
CA PHE A 73 -10.18 3.55 14.34
C PHE A 73 -9.03 4.26 15.06
N HIS A 74 -7.85 4.27 14.43
CA HIS A 74 -6.70 5.00 14.95
C HIS A 74 -7.02 6.48 15.13
N SER A 75 -7.54 7.14 14.10
CA SER A 75 -7.82 8.57 14.12
C SER A 75 -8.89 8.94 15.15
N ALA A 76 -9.98 8.16 15.26
CA ALA A 76 -11.03 8.38 16.23
C ALA A 76 -10.53 8.25 17.67
N LEU A 77 -9.79 7.18 17.98
CA LEU A 77 -9.27 6.95 19.32
C LEU A 77 -8.23 7.98 19.72
N VAL A 78 -7.27 8.31 18.86
CA VAL A 78 -6.26 9.33 19.17
C VAL A 78 -6.94 10.68 19.44
N SER A 79 -7.92 11.10 18.65
CA SER A 79 -8.60 12.39 18.81
C SER A 79 -9.34 12.52 20.14
N VAL A 80 -9.87 11.42 20.66
CA VAL A 80 -10.66 11.38 21.91
C VAL A 80 -9.80 11.09 23.12
N LEU A 81 -8.88 10.10 23.05
CA LEU A 81 -8.11 9.64 24.19
C LEU A 81 -6.92 10.54 24.53
N ALA A 82 -6.31 11.22 23.56
CA ALA A 82 -5.15 12.08 23.81
C ALA A 82 -5.46 13.27 24.75
N LYS A 83 -6.73 13.58 24.96
CA LYS A 83 -7.21 14.66 25.85
C LYS A 83 -7.64 14.16 27.24
N ARG A 84 -7.55 12.87 27.50
CA ARG A 84 -8.07 12.22 28.72
C ARG A 84 -7.00 11.52 29.50
N ASP A 85 -7.20 11.42 30.78
CA ASP A 85 -6.34 10.63 31.66
C ASP A 85 -6.57 9.12 31.45
N LYS A 86 -5.60 8.30 31.88
CA LYS A 86 -5.67 6.84 31.72
C LYS A 86 -6.88 6.21 32.39
N SER A 87 -7.29 6.76 33.55
CA SER A 87 -8.47 6.30 34.30
C SER A 87 -9.78 6.51 33.56
N GLU A 88 -9.88 7.57 32.75
CA GLU A 88 -11.02 7.85 31.90
C GLU A 88 -10.93 7.12 30.56
N SER A 89 -9.72 6.95 30.03
CA SER A 89 -9.47 6.30 28.75
C SER A 89 -9.73 4.78 28.79
N ALA A 90 -9.35 4.10 29.88
CA ALA A 90 -9.48 2.65 30.00
C ALA A 90 -10.94 2.15 29.82
N PRO A 91 -11.97 2.70 30.50
CA PRO A 91 -13.36 2.28 30.32
C PRO A 91 -13.88 2.52 28.89
N ILE A 92 -13.43 3.60 28.23
CA ILE A 92 -13.78 3.88 26.83
C ILE A 92 -13.23 2.81 25.92
N VAL A 93 -11.93 2.51 26.04
CA VAL A 93 -11.25 1.49 25.24
C VAL A 93 -11.87 0.12 25.45
N GLU A 94 -12.17 -0.28 26.67
CA GLU A 94 -12.81 -1.56 27.02
C GLU A 94 -14.21 -1.68 26.36
N THR A 95 -15.01 -0.61 26.44
CA THR A 95 -16.34 -0.58 25.83
C THR A 95 -16.26 -0.63 24.30
N ILE A 96 -15.41 0.21 23.69
CA ILE A 96 -15.21 0.21 22.23
C ILE A 96 -14.70 -1.16 21.75
N THR A 97 -13.75 -1.76 22.49
CA THR A 97 -13.24 -3.11 22.20
C THR A 97 -14.37 -4.14 22.19
N THR A 98 -15.26 -4.12 23.19
CA THR A 98 -16.40 -5.03 23.29
C THR A 98 -17.38 -4.83 22.12
N LEU A 99 -17.76 -3.58 21.82
CA LEU A 99 -18.71 -3.25 20.75
C LEU A 99 -18.17 -3.65 19.37
N VAL A 100 -16.94 -3.25 19.07
CA VAL A 100 -16.28 -3.56 17.81
C VAL A 100 -16.09 -5.06 17.64
N SER A 101 -15.67 -5.75 18.70
CA SER A 101 -15.52 -7.21 18.67
C SER A 101 -16.85 -7.91 18.40
N ALA A 102 -17.95 -7.47 19.02
CA ALA A 102 -19.27 -8.08 18.80
C ALA A 102 -19.73 -7.92 17.34
N ILE A 103 -19.59 -6.71 16.77
CA ILE A 103 -19.97 -6.43 15.38
C ILE A 103 -19.08 -7.23 14.41
N LEU A 104 -17.76 -7.19 14.59
CA LEU A 104 -16.83 -7.86 13.70
C LEU A 104 -16.83 -9.39 13.87
N LEU A 105 -17.24 -9.91 15.02
CA LEU A 105 -17.50 -11.33 15.20
C LEU A 105 -18.71 -11.79 14.34
N ALA A 106 -19.77 -10.99 14.31
CA ALA A 106 -20.89 -11.25 13.41
C ALA A 106 -20.45 -11.23 11.93
N VAL A 107 -19.58 -10.26 11.55
CA VAL A 107 -18.97 -10.21 10.21
C VAL A 107 -18.12 -11.47 9.96
N THR A 108 -17.34 -11.91 10.93
CA THR A 108 -16.51 -13.13 10.81
C THR A 108 -17.39 -14.36 10.56
N VAL A 109 -18.44 -14.55 11.37
CA VAL A 109 -19.39 -15.67 11.19
C VAL A 109 -20.05 -15.60 9.81
N PHE A 110 -20.46 -14.41 9.39
CA PHE A 110 -21.03 -14.18 8.06
C PHE A 110 -20.06 -14.56 6.94
N LEU A 111 -18.78 -14.16 7.04
CA LEU A 111 -17.74 -14.53 6.08
C LEU A 111 -17.49 -16.04 6.04
N ILE A 112 -17.50 -16.74 7.19
CA ILE A 112 -17.31 -18.19 7.25
C ILE A 112 -18.49 -18.92 6.60
N VAL A 113 -19.72 -18.56 6.97
CA VAL A 113 -20.94 -19.23 6.49
C VAL A 113 -21.17 -19.00 5.00
N PHE A 114 -20.91 -17.79 4.53
CA PHE A 114 -21.16 -17.39 3.14
C PHE A 114 -19.88 -17.32 2.29
N ALA A 115 -18.78 -17.93 2.72
CA ALA A 115 -17.49 -17.90 2.02
C ALA A 115 -17.59 -18.37 0.56
N ASN A 116 -18.41 -19.41 0.29
CA ASN A 116 -18.67 -19.90 -1.06
C ASN A 116 -19.33 -18.84 -1.93
N ILE A 117 -20.35 -18.14 -1.43
CA ILE A 117 -21.06 -17.09 -2.17
C ILE A 117 -20.11 -15.92 -2.46
N PHE A 118 -19.29 -15.53 -1.47
CA PHE A 118 -18.30 -14.48 -1.67
C PHE A 118 -17.28 -14.80 -2.76
N ILE A 119 -16.74 -16.02 -2.75
CA ILE A 119 -15.77 -16.43 -3.76
C ILE A 119 -16.46 -16.58 -5.12
N ASP A 120 -17.68 -17.11 -5.19
CA ASP A 120 -18.43 -17.24 -6.46
C ASP A 120 -18.76 -15.88 -7.10
N VAL A 121 -19.08 -14.88 -6.29
CA VAL A 121 -19.36 -13.53 -6.78
C VAL A 121 -18.07 -12.79 -7.16
N LEU A 122 -17.02 -12.94 -6.35
CA LEU A 122 -15.75 -12.27 -6.56
C LEU A 122 -14.94 -12.88 -7.72
N ALA A 123 -15.00 -14.19 -7.87
CA ALA A 123 -14.10 -14.95 -8.75
C ALA A 123 -14.83 -16.10 -9.46
N PRO A 124 -15.85 -15.80 -10.30
CA PRO A 124 -16.67 -16.82 -10.96
C PRO A 124 -15.92 -17.65 -12.00
N GLY A 125 -14.77 -17.19 -12.47
CA GLY A 125 -13.95 -17.86 -13.48
C GLY A 125 -12.94 -18.88 -12.92
N LEU A 126 -12.87 -19.06 -11.61
CA LEU A 126 -11.92 -20.00 -11.02
C LEU A 126 -12.26 -21.46 -11.34
N ASP A 127 -11.22 -22.27 -11.58
CA ASP A 127 -11.36 -23.72 -11.64
C ASP A 127 -11.80 -24.30 -10.27
N ALA A 128 -12.37 -25.51 -10.27
CA ALA A 128 -12.96 -26.09 -9.08
C ALA A 128 -11.96 -26.30 -7.92
N ALA A 129 -10.70 -26.60 -8.22
CA ALA A 129 -9.68 -26.84 -7.20
C ALA A 129 -9.23 -25.52 -6.55
N THR A 130 -8.91 -24.51 -7.35
CA THR A 130 -8.53 -23.16 -6.87
C THR A 130 -9.70 -22.50 -6.13
N ARG A 131 -10.94 -22.65 -6.62
CA ARG A 131 -12.14 -22.16 -5.95
C ARG A 131 -12.31 -22.80 -4.55
N SER A 132 -12.22 -24.13 -4.45
CA SER A 132 -12.32 -24.83 -3.16
C SER A 132 -11.26 -24.34 -2.18
N MET A 133 -10.02 -24.18 -2.64
CA MET A 133 -8.92 -23.68 -1.82
C MET A 133 -9.16 -22.24 -1.38
N ALA A 134 -9.63 -21.35 -2.25
CA ALA A 134 -9.94 -19.97 -1.91
C ALA A 134 -11.02 -19.87 -0.84
N ILE A 135 -12.07 -20.70 -0.92
CA ILE A 135 -13.13 -20.79 0.10
C ILE A 135 -12.54 -21.19 1.45
N GLN A 136 -11.73 -22.26 1.49
CA GLN A 136 -11.11 -22.74 2.73
C GLN A 136 -10.14 -21.71 3.32
N GLN A 137 -9.32 -21.07 2.50
CA GLN A 137 -8.43 -20.01 2.94
C GLN A 137 -9.19 -18.79 3.47
N LEU A 138 -10.30 -18.40 2.83
CA LEU A 138 -11.16 -17.32 3.33
C LEU A 138 -11.76 -17.69 4.69
N GLN A 139 -12.27 -18.92 4.86
CA GLN A 139 -12.81 -19.39 6.13
C GLN A 139 -11.75 -19.37 7.25
N ILE A 140 -10.53 -19.81 6.97
CA ILE A 140 -9.42 -19.75 7.93
C ILE A 140 -9.07 -18.29 8.29
N MET A 141 -9.06 -17.40 7.31
CA MET A 141 -8.68 -15.98 7.52
C MET A 141 -9.83 -15.09 7.97
N ALA A 142 -11.09 -15.54 7.93
CA ALA A 142 -12.25 -14.72 8.32
C ALA A 142 -12.13 -14.09 9.73
N PRO A 143 -11.57 -14.77 10.76
CA PRO A 143 -11.36 -14.16 12.09
C PRO A 143 -10.45 -12.92 12.07
N MET A 144 -9.69 -12.71 11.00
CA MET A 144 -8.93 -11.47 10.82
C MET A 144 -9.83 -10.22 10.78
N ALA A 145 -11.13 -10.35 10.50
CA ALA A 145 -12.07 -9.23 10.57
C ALA A 145 -12.12 -8.66 11.99
N VAL A 146 -12.26 -9.51 13.02
CA VAL A 146 -12.19 -9.09 14.43
C VAL A 146 -10.81 -8.53 14.75
N LEU A 147 -9.75 -9.25 14.37
CA LEU A 147 -8.38 -8.84 14.66
C LEU A 147 -8.04 -7.49 14.03
N ALA A 148 -8.54 -7.19 12.83
CA ALA A 148 -8.35 -5.91 12.18
C ALA A 148 -8.88 -4.73 13.03
N GLY A 149 -10.10 -4.85 13.55
CA GLY A 149 -10.66 -3.86 14.46
C GLY A 149 -9.86 -3.72 15.75
N LEU A 150 -9.50 -4.84 16.36
CA LEU A 150 -8.73 -4.89 17.59
C LEU A 150 -7.31 -4.30 17.42
N ILE A 151 -6.64 -4.60 16.32
CA ILE A 151 -5.34 -4.01 15.95
C ILE A 151 -5.47 -2.49 15.78
N GLY A 152 -6.54 -2.02 15.11
CA GLY A 152 -6.80 -0.58 14.95
C GLY A 152 -7.04 0.14 16.28
N ILE A 153 -7.79 -0.48 17.18
CA ILE A 153 -7.98 0.02 18.55
C ILE A 153 -6.63 0.08 19.29
N GLY A 154 -5.83 -0.98 19.21
CA GLY A 154 -4.50 -1.01 19.82
C GLY A 154 -3.58 0.10 19.27
N PHE A 155 -3.57 0.32 17.97
CA PHE A 155 -2.83 1.42 17.35
C PHE A 155 -3.25 2.78 17.89
N GLY A 156 -4.57 3.06 17.89
CA GLY A 156 -5.10 4.33 18.36
C GLY A 156 -4.82 4.57 19.85
N THR A 157 -5.05 3.56 20.67
CA THR A 157 -4.89 3.63 22.13
C THR A 157 -3.42 3.84 22.52
N LEU A 158 -2.50 3.07 21.94
CA LEU A 158 -1.06 3.18 22.24
C LEU A 158 -0.48 4.51 21.72
N ASN A 159 -0.88 4.96 20.54
CA ASN A 159 -0.40 6.23 20.01
C ASN A 159 -0.96 7.43 20.78
N ALA A 160 -2.20 7.36 21.28
CA ALA A 160 -2.76 8.38 22.17
C ALA A 160 -1.98 8.50 23.48
N ALA A 161 -1.28 7.45 23.90
CA ALA A 161 -0.42 7.40 25.08
C ALA A 161 1.08 7.58 24.76
N ASP A 162 1.44 8.17 23.63
CA ASP A 162 2.81 8.42 23.17
C ASP A 162 3.67 7.16 22.99
N GLN A 163 3.04 6.02 22.73
CA GLN A 163 3.72 4.75 22.46
C GLN A 163 3.67 4.41 20.97
N TYR A 164 4.65 4.88 20.20
CA TYR A 164 4.67 4.76 18.74
C TYR A 164 5.46 3.55 18.21
N TRP A 165 6.46 3.07 18.97
CA TRP A 165 7.38 2.02 18.52
C TRP A 165 6.67 0.71 18.22
N LEU A 166 5.97 0.15 19.23
CA LEU A 166 5.35 -1.16 19.12
C LEU A 166 4.24 -1.18 18.06
N PRO A 167 3.30 -0.22 18.00
CA PRO A 167 2.33 -0.18 16.93
C PRO A 167 2.98 -0.17 15.54
N SER A 168 3.98 0.69 15.31
CA SER A 168 4.67 0.80 14.02
C SER A 168 5.46 -0.46 13.63
N LEU A 169 5.96 -1.21 14.61
CA LEU A 169 6.70 -2.46 14.38
C LEU A 169 5.76 -3.67 14.27
N SER A 170 4.57 -3.62 14.85
CA SER A 170 3.70 -4.79 15.02
C SER A 170 3.29 -5.52 13.73
N PRO A 171 3.19 -4.89 12.54
CA PRO A 171 2.97 -5.63 11.29
C PRO A 171 4.10 -6.61 10.94
N LEU A 172 5.28 -6.46 11.53
CA LEU A 172 6.38 -7.43 11.41
C LEU A 172 5.96 -8.81 11.92
N PHE A 173 5.19 -8.91 13.01
CA PHE A 173 4.74 -10.20 13.56
C PHE A 173 3.93 -11.01 12.56
N SER A 174 3.09 -10.34 11.77
CA SER A 174 2.34 -10.99 10.69
C SER A 174 3.28 -11.57 9.63
N SER A 175 4.32 -10.85 9.24
CA SER A 175 5.29 -11.34 8.27
C SER A 175 6.12 -12.51 8.83
N VAL A 176 6.58 -12.42 10.08
CA VAL A 176 7.37 -13.47 10.74
C VAL A 176 6.58 -14.77 10.89
N ALA A 177 5.30 -14.69 11.27
CA ALA A 177 4.47 -15.88 11.41
C ALA A 177 4.31 -16.64 10.07
N VAL A 178 4.09 -15.93 8.98
CA VAL A 178 4.02 -16.54 7.63
C VAL A 178 5.36 -17.13 7.23
N ILE A 179 6.47 -16.42 7.45
CA ILE A 179 7.83 -16.91 7.15
C ILE A 179 8.11 -18.20 7.92
N ILE A 180 7.79 -18.24 9.22
CA ILE A 180 7.99 -19.43 10.04
C ILE A 180 7.08 -20.57 9.55
N GLY A 181 5.80 -20.33 9.30
CA GLY A 181 4.86 -21.36 8.86
C GLY A 181 5.27 -21.99 7.53
N VAL A 182 5.54 -21.17 6.52
CA VAL A 182 5.98 -21.64 5.20
C VAL A 182 7.38 -22.27 5.27
N GLY A 183 8.29 -21.69 6.06
CA GLY A 183 9.63 -22.21 6.27
C GLY A 183 9.65 -23.58 6.94
N LEU A 184 8.81 -23.79 7.96
CA LEU A 184 8.65 -25.10 8.59
C LEU A 184 8.06 -26.13 7.61
N LEU A 185 7.05 -25.77 6.83
CA LEU A 185 6.51 -26.67 5.81
C LEU A 185 7.60 -27.06 4.79
N ALA A 186 8.35 -26.07 4.28
CA ALA A 186 9.46 -26.32 3.35
C ALA A 186 10.53 -27.22 3.97
N TRP A 187 10.82 -27.05 5.25
CA TRP A 187 11.80 -27.91 5.95
C TRP A 187 11.33 -29.36 6.08
N PHE A 188 10.04 -29.60 6.35
CA PHE A 188 9.49 -30.96 6.47
C PHE A 188 9.30 -31.66 5.12
N VAL A 189 8.90 -30.93 4.08
CA VAL A 189 8.53 -31.49 2.78
C VAL A 189 9.71 -31.42 1.77
N GLY A 190 10.66 -30.50 1.98
CA GLY A 190 11.78 -30.25 1.09
C GLY A 190 11.35 -29.68 -0.25
N ASP A 191 12.05 -30.05 -1.31
CA ASP A 191 11.82 -29.54 -2.68
C ASP A 191 10.48 -29.94 -3.30
N ARG A 192 9.67 -30.75 -2.59
CA ARG A 192 8.37 -31.21 -3.05
C ARG A 192 7.20 -30.33 -2.62
N ILE A 193 7.47 -29.15 -2.06
CA ILE A 193 6.45 -28.26 -1.49
C ILE A 193 5.41 -27.78 -2.52
N ASP A 194 5.80 -27.71 -3.80
CA ASP A 194 4.96 -27.33 -4.94
C ASP A 194 4.27 -28.51 -5.63
N GLU A 195 4.53 -29.76 -5.18
CA GLU A 195 3.86 -30.93 -5.73
C GLU A 195 2.35 -30.93 -5.42
N PRO A 196 1.50 -31.47 -6.32
CA PRO A 196 0.03 -31.44 -6.18
C PRO A 196 -0.51 -31.96 -4.84
N GLN A 197 0.16 -32.96 -4.25
CA GLN A 197 -0.23 -33.55 -2.96
C GLN A 197 -0.07 -32.60 -1.77
N TYR A 198 0.80 -31.58 -1.86
CA TYR A 198 1.07 -30.60 -0.79
C TYR A 198 0.40 -29.25 -1.04
N VAL A 199 -0.20 -29.03 -2.21
CA VAL A 199 -0.83 -27.75 -2.60
C VAL A 199 -1.91 -27.34 -1.59
N GLN A 200 -2.76 -28.27 -1.17
CA GLN A 200 -3.82 -27.98 -0.18
C GLN A 200 -3.22 -27.64 1.19
N LEU A 201 -2.23 -28.40 1.65
CA LEU A 201 -1.52 -28.14 2.90
C LEU A 201 -0.81 -26.79 2.86
N GLY A 202 -0.17 -26.45 1.74
CA GLY A 202 0.44 -25.16 1.50
C GLY A 202 -0.55 -24.01 1.62
N GLY A 203 -1.74 -24.18 1.06
CA GLY A 203 -2.85 -23.23 1.20
C GLY A 203 -3.27 -23.00 2.65
N PHE A 204 -3.38 -24.07 3.43
CA PHE A 204 -3.72 -23.97 4.87
C PHE A 204 -2.62 -23.32 5.68
N VAL A 205 -1.35 -23.64 5.41
CA VAL A 205 -0.21 -23.04 6.11
C VAL A 205 -0.09 -21.55 5.80
N LEU A 206 -0.32 -21.13 4.56
CA LEU A 206 -0.29 -19.73 4.17
C LEU A 206 -1.43 -18.92 4.84
N ALA A 207 -2.66 -19.42 4.77
CA ALA A 207 -3.81 -18.77 5.39
C ALA A 207 -3.72 -18.79 6.93
N GLY A 208 -3.34 -19.92 7.51
CA GLY A 208 -3.16 -20.09 8.95
C GLY A 208 -2.02 -19.23 9.50
N GLY A 209 -0.88 -19.17 8.79
CA GLY A 209 0.24 -18.31 9.15
C GLY A 209 -0.14 -16.84 9.14
N THR A 210 -0.98 -16.42 8.18
CA THR A 210 -1.51 -15.06 8.10
C THR A 210 -2.40 -14.74 9.31
N LEU A 211 -3.34 -15.66 9.66
CA LEU A 211 -4.19 -15.50 10.84
C LEU A 211 -3.40 -15.47 12.14
N VAL A 212 -2.48 -16.43 12.34
CA VAL A 212 -1.59 -16.48 13.52
C VAL A 212 -0.75 -15.22 13.63
N GLY A 213 -0.28 -14.70 12.52
CA GLY A 213 0.46 -13.45 12.49
C GLY A 213 -0.36 -12.23 12.92
N ALA A 214 -1.61 -12.13 12.47
CA ALA A 214 -2.53 -11.08 12.91
C ALA A 214 -2.86 -11.23 14.42
N LEU A 215 -3.06 -12.45 14.89
CA LEU A 215 -3.27 -12.74 16.31
C LEU A 215 -2.06 -12.34 17.15
N TRP A 216 -0.86 -12.67 16.72
CA TRP A 216 0.38 -12.30 17.41
C TRP A 216 0.57 -10.78 17.44
N GLN A 217 0.31 -10.10 16.32
CA GLN A 217 0.32 -8.64 16.25
C GLN A 217 -0.62 -8.01 17.29
N TRP A 218 -1.86 -8.49 17.35
CA TRP A 218 -2.84 -8.02 18.33
C TRP A 218 -2.42 -8.31 19.76
N LEU A 219 -1.98 -9.54 20.09
CA LEU A 219 -1.55 -9.92 21.44
C LEU A 219 -0.39 -9.06 21.94
N ALA A 220 0.57 -8.73 21.09
CA ALA A 220 1.67 -7.84 21.43
C ALA A 220 1.17 -6.42 21.79
N GLN A 221 0.20 -5.89 21.03
CA GLN A 221 -0.40 -4.58 21.30
C GLN A 221 -1.22 -4.57 22.59
N VAL A 222 -2.07 -5.59 22.80
CA VAL A 222 -2.87 -5.74 24.02
C VAL A 222 -1.98 -5.86 25.26
N GLY A 223 -0.90 -6.65 25.17
CA GLY A 223 0.07 -6.77 26.26
C GLY A 223 0.67 -5.42 26.65
N ALA A 224 1.01 -4.58 25.69
CA ALA A 224 1.49 -3.23 25.93
C ALA A 224 0.40 -2.30 26.48
N GLN A 225 -0.82 -2.38 25.96
CA GLN A 225 -1.99 -1.61 26.39
C GLN A 225 -2.31 -1.87 27.86
N VAL A 226 -2.39 -3.15 28.26
CA VAL A 226 -2.67 -3.55 29.65
C VAL A 226 -1.55 -3.09 30.58
N LYS A 227 -0.28 -3.27 30.22
CA LYS A 227 0.88 -2.79 31.00
C LYS A 227 0.88 -1.27 31.15
N ALA A 228 0.38 -0.54 30.18
CA ALA A 228 0.28 0.91 30.23
C ALA A 228 -0.92 1.43 31.03
N GLY A 229 -1.83 0.54 31.46
CA GLY A 229 -3.06 0.93 32.17
C GLY A 229 -4.11 1.60 31.27
N LEU A 230 -4.12 1.25 29.98
CA LEU A 230 -5.01 1.85 28.96
C LEU A 230 -6.23 0.97 28.67
N GLY A 231 -6.63 0.11 29.57
CA GLY A 231 -7.73 -0.83 29.46
C GLY A 231 -7.28 -2.28 29.50
N LYS A 232 -8.20 -3.16 29.88
CA LYS A 232 -8.00 -4.61 29.99
C LYS A 232 -8.93 -5.34 29.02
N LEU A 233 -8.68 -6.62 28.79
CA LEU A 233 -9.62 -7.48 28.05
C LEU A 233 -10.75 -7.92 28.99
N ILE A 234 -11.70 -7.03 29.22
CA ILE A 234 -12.91 -7.32 29.98
C ILE A 234 -14.12 -6.95 29.13
N PHE A 235 -15.18 -7.71 29.32
CA PHE A 235 -16.47 -7.40 28.69
C PHE A 235 -17.08 -6.19 29.40
N ARG A 236 -17.16 -5.06 28.71
CA ARG A 236 -17.79 -3.84 29.20
C ARG A 236 -18.81 -3.34 28.17
N TRP A 237 -20.05 -3.27 28.57
CA TRP A 237 -21.16 -2.83 27.72
C TRP A 237 -21.81 -1.58 28.33
N ASP A 238 -21.13 -0.44 28.22
CA ASP A 238 -21.59 0.80 28.79
C ASP A 238 -21.61 1.94 27.75
N TRP A 239 -22.76 2.11 27.12
CA TRP A 239 -23.01 3.17 26.12
C TRP A 239 -23.06 4.58 26.71
N ARG A 240 -23.17 4.70 28.04
CA ARG A 240 -23.38 5.98 28.73
C ARG A 240 -22.09 6.76 28.94
N ILE A 241 -20.95 6.14 28.70
CA ILE A 241 -19.66 6.80 28.79
C ILE A 241 -19.56 7.85 27.66
N PRO A 242 -19.46 9.16 27.94
CA PRO A 242 -19.48 10.21 26.91
C PRO A 242 -18.42 10.02 25.81
N GLY A 243 -17.23 9.59 26.16
CA GLY A 243 -16.14 9.32 25.22
C GLY A 243 -16.44 8.19 24.22
N VAL A 244 -17.32 7.24 24.55
CA VAL A 244 -17.71 6.16 23.63
C VAL A 244 -18.49 6.74 22.46
N SER A 245 -19.47 7.61 22.71
CA SER A 245 -20.26 8.25 21.65
C SER A 245 -19.40 9.18 20.78
N GLU A 246 -18.41 9.85 21.35
CA GLU A 246 -17.47 10.70 20.60
C GLU A 246 -16.61 9.86 19.64
N VAL A 247 -16.06 8.72 20.10
CA VAL A 247 -15.29 7.79 19.25
C VAL A 247 -16.15 7.27 18.11
N LEU A 248 -17.37 6.78 18.41
CA LEU A 248 -18.27 6.21 17.40
C LEU A 248 -18.70 7.24 16.35
N ARG A 249 -18.93 8.48 16.76
CA ARG A 249 -19.32 9.58 15.85
C ARG A 249 -18.23 9.90 14.80
N VAL A 250 -16.97 9.73 15.14
CA VAL A 250 -15.84 9.91 14.22
C VAL A 250 -15.57 8.63 13.43
N MET A 251 -15.58 7.49 14.11
CA MET A 251 -15.16 6.20 13.57
C MET A 251 -16.09 5.69 12.48
N ILE A 252 -17.41 5.74 12.68
CA ILE A 252 -18.39 5.16 11.75
C ILE A 252 -18.36 5.88 10.38
N PRO A 253 -18.52 7.21 10.29
CA PRO A 253 -18.48 7.90 9.00
C PRO A 253 -17.12 7.76 8.30
N ALA A 254 -16.02 7.82 9.06
CA ALA A 254 -14.67 7.64 8.51
C ALA A 254 -14.47 6.24 7.94
N THR A 255 -14.99 5.20 8.59
CA THR A 255 -14.92 3.82 8.10
C THR A 255 -15.72 3.65 6.80
N LEU A 256 -16.94 4.15 6.75
CA LEU A 256 -17.78 4.07 5.56
C LEU A 256 -17.15 4.81 4.37
N SER A 257 -16.66 6.02 4.59
CA SER A 257 -16.06 6.82 3.51
C SER A 257 -14.75 6.19 2.99
N SER A 258 -13.90 5.70 3.87
CA SER A 258 -12.65 5.03 3.48
C SER A 258 -12.89 3.70 2.77
N GLY A 259 -13.93 2.96 3.16
CA GLY A 259 -14.31 1.68 2.55
C GLY A 259 -14.65 1.79 1.07
N MET A 260 -15.32 2.87 0.66
CA MET A 260 -15.76 3.07 -0.72
C MET A 260 -14.59 3.24 -1.72
N LEU A 261 -13.42 3.69 -1.26
CA LEU A 261 -12.27 3.96 -2.12
C LEU A 261 -11.59 2.68 -2.67
N HIS A 262 -11.93 1.50 -2.14
CA HIS A 262 -11.25 0.24 -2.48
C HIS A 262 -12.07 -0.67 -3.40
N ILE A 263 -13.23 -0.21 -3.88
CA ILE A 263 -14.15 -1.05 -4.68
C ILE A 263 -13.51 -1.50 -6.01
N ASN A 264 -12.65 -0.68 -6.63
CA ASN A 264 -12.00 -1.01 -7.91
C ASN A 264 -11.19 -2.33 -7.86
N VAL A 265 -10.57 -2.65 -6.70
CA VAL A 265 -9.80 -3.89 -6.52
C VAL A 265 -10.67 -5.13 -6.74
N TYR A 266 -11.94 -5.09 -6.35
CA TYR A 266 -12.86 -6.21 -6.54
C TYR A 266 -13.21 -6.42 -8.02
N THR A 267 -13.30 -5.34 -8.81
CA THR A 267 -13.54 -5.41 -10.25
C THR A 267 -12.36 -6.06 -10.96
N ASP A 268 -11.14 -5.61 -10.68
CA ASP A 268 -9.92 -6.20 -11.24
C ASP A 268 -9.83 -7.70 -10.95
N LEU A 269 -10.12 -8.11 -9.70
CA LEU A 269 -10.10 -9.52 -9.29
C LEU A 269 -11.22 -10.34 -9.93
N PHE A 270 -12.40 -9.77 -10.12
CA PHE A 270 -13.47 -10.45 -10.85
C PHE A 270 -12.99 -10.87 -12.25
N PHE A 271 -12.40 -9.95 -13.02
CA PHE A 271 -11.87 -10.28 -14.35
C PHE A 271 -10.60 -11.15 -14.28
N ALA A 272 -9.75 -10.97 -13.26
CA ALA A 272 -8.57 -11.82 -13.05
C ALA A 272 -8.95 -13.29 -12.85
N SER A 273 -10.14 -13.59 -12.32
CA SER A 273 -10.60 -14.97 -12.13
C SER A 273 -10.73 -15.78 -13.43
N PHE A 274 -10.92 -15.11 -14.56
CA PHE A 274 -11.01 -15.73 -15.89
C PHE A 274 -9.65 -15.97 -16.55
N ILE A 275 -8.55 -15.56 -15.92
CA ILE A 275 -7.18 -15.70 -16.42
C ILE A 275 -6.39 -16.53 -15.43
N GLU A 276 -5.75 -17.58 -15.93
CA GLU A 276 -4.98 -18.50 -15.10
C GLU A 276 -3.86 -17.76 -14.34
N ASN A 277 -3.81 -17.94 -13.02
CA ASN A 277 -2.80 -17.36 -12.11
C ASN A 277 -2.68 -15.82 -12.16
N ALA A 278 -3.68 -15.11 -12.70
CA ALA A 278 -3.63 -13.65 -12.83
C ALA A 278 -3.52 -12.94 -11.49
N ALA A 279 -4.32 -13.34 -10.50
CA ALA A 279 -4.32 -12.69 -9.20
C ALA A 279 -2.97 -12.87 -8.47
N ALA A 280 -2.31 -14.03 -8.62
CA ALA A 280 -0.97 -14.27 -8.10
C ALA A 280 0.06 -13.34 -8.79
N SER A 281 0.04 -13.26 -10.12
CA SER A 281 0.94 -12.40 -10.89
C SER A 281 0.77 -10.92 -10.56
N MET A 282 -0.48 -10.46 -10.44
CA MET A 282 -0.81 -9.08 -10.02
C MET A 282 -0.31 -8.81 -8.59
N ARG A 283 -0.46 -9.76 -7.68
CA ARG A 283 0.02 -9.65 -6.30
C ARG A 283 1.52 -9.42 -6.24
N TYR A 284 2.32 -10.25 -6.92
CA TYR A 284 3.78 -10.12 -6.91
C TYR A 284 4.25 -8.82 -7.59
N ALA A 285 3.69 -8.47 -8.73
CA ALA A 285 4.02 -7.24 -9.44
C ALA A 285 3.63 -5.98 -8.65
N SER A 286 2.42 -5.95 -8.08
CA SER A 286 1.95 -4.80 -7.30
C SER A 286 2.79 -4.58 -6.04
N PHE A 287 3.25 -5.63 -5.37
CA PHE A 287 4.11 -5.49 -4.19
C PHE A 287 5.41 -4.74 -4.50
N ILE A 288 6.04 -5.04 -5.64
CA ILE A 288 7.25 -4.32 -6.10
C ILE A 288 6.95 -2.83 -6.30
N VAL A 289 5.84 -2.51 -6.96
CA VAL A 289 5.48 -1.13 -7.34
C VAL A 289 4.98 -0.30 -6.15
N LEU A 290 4.16 -0.90 -5.28
CA LEU A 290 3.57 -0.20 -4.13
C LEU A 290 4.61 0.24 -3.09
N THR A 291 5.78 -0.40 -3.05
CA THR A 291 6.84 -0.02 -2.12
C THR A 291 7.41 1.37 -2.41
N PRO A 292 7.98 1.66 -3.60
CA PRO A 292 8.45 3.02 -3.93
C PRO A 292 7.30 4.02 -4.03
N LEU A 293 6.14 3.61 -4.56
CA LEU A 293 4.96 4.48 -4.67
C LEU A 293 4.52 4.99 -3.29
N GLY A 294 4.43 4.12 -2.28
CA GLY A 294 4.04 4.49 -0.93
C GLY A 294 5.05 5.42 -0.24
N ILE A 295 6.35 5.21 -0.46
CA ILE A 295 7.40 6.09 0.08
C ILE A 295 7.29 7.49 -0.53
N MET A 296 7.21 7.58 -1.85
CA MET A 296 7.16 8.85 -2.56
C MET A 296 5.83 9.58 -2.34
N SER A 297 4.71 8.85 -2.23
CA SER A 297 3.41 9.41 -1.85
C SER A 297 3.50 10.18 -0.53
N ASN A 298 4.07 9.58 0.50
CA ASN A 298 4.25 10.25 1.79
C ASN A 298 5.19 11.46 1.70
N MET A 299 6.26 11.38 0.92
CA MET A 299 7.22 12.47 0.75
C MET A 299 6.63 13.68 0.00
N ILE A 300 5.70 13.43 -0.92
CA ILE A 300 5.12 14.48 -1.78
C ILE A 300 3.78 14.94 -1.20
N LEU A 301 2.81 14.06 -1.00
CA LEU A 301 1.43 14.45 -0.68
C LEU A 301 1.30 15.06 0.72
N VAL A 302 2.05 14.57 1.70
CA VAL A 302 1.93 15.06 3.09
C VAL A 302 2.32 16.54 3.20
N PRO A 303 3.45 17.02 2.64
CA PRO A 303 3.80 18.44 2.71
C PRO A 303 2.90 19.35 1.85
N PHE A 304 2.33 18.83 0.75
CA PHE A 304 1.53 19.67 -0.15
C PHE A 304 0.15 19.99 0.39
N MET A 305 -0.44 19.13 1.21
CA MET A 305 -1.80 19.38 1.76
C MET A 305 -1.90 20.70 2.55
N PRO A 306 -1.02 21.01 3.52
CA PRO A 306 -1.05 22.30 4.21
C PRO A 306 -0.76 23.49 3.28
N ILE A 307 0.09 23.30 2.26
CA ILE A 307 0.43 24.36 1.29
C ILE A 307 -0.82 24.71 0.48
N PHE A 308 -1.53 23.71 -0.08
CA PHE A 308 -2.74 23.95 -0.84
C PHE A 308 -3.86 24.57 0.02
N SER A 309 -4.02 24.13 1.27
CA SER A 309 -5.05 24.64 2.17
C SER A 309 -4.89 26.11 2.56
N ARG A 310 -3.67 26.67 2.44
CA ARG A 310 -3.41 28.10 2.68
C ARG A 310 -3.67 28.99 1.46
N LEU A 311 -3.87 28.39 0.28
CA LEU A 311 -3.95 29.08 -1.00
C LEU A 311 -5.35 28.98 -1.64
N THR A 312 -6.37 28.78 -0.82
CA THR A 312 -7.73 28.51 -1.29
C THR A 312 -8.46 29.75 -1.79
N GLU A 313 -8.10 30.92 -1.27
CA GLU A 313 -8.73 32.18 -1.65
C GLU A 313 -8.34 32.61 -3.07
N PRO A 314 -9.28 33.24 -3.83
CA PRO A 314 -9.05 33.63 -5.23
C PRO A 314 -7.78 34.47 -5.46
N GLU A 315 -7.43 35.33 -4.50
CA GLU A 315 -6.24 36.18 -4.56
C GLU A 315 -4.94 35.35 -4.62
N ASN A 316 -4.95 34.16 -4.07
CA ASN A 316 -3.79 33.25 -4.00
C ASN A 316 -3.74 32.23 -5.14
N TRP A 317 -4.69 32.23 -6.08
CA TRP A 317 -4.77 31.21 -7.12
C TRP A 317 -3.58 31.21 -8.09
N VAL A 318 -2.91 32.33 -8.25
CA VAL A 318 -1.67 32.36 -9.06
C VAL A 318 -0.60 31.48 -8.41
N GLU A 319 -0.40 31.62 -7.09
CA GLU A 319 0.53 30.77 -6.35
C GLU A 319 0.02 29.33 -6.28
N LEU A 320 -1.27 29.09 -6.07
CA LEU A 320 -1.87 27.76 -6.07
C LEU A 320 -1.56 27.01 -7.37
N LYS A 321 -1.72 27.63 -8.53
CA LYS A 321 -1.39 27.05 -9.85
C LYS A 321 0.09 26.65 -9.93
N GLN A 322 0.99 27.52 -9.45
CA GLN A 322 2.43 27.21 -9.39
C GLN A 322 2.71 26.02 -8.46
N ARG A 323 2.04 25.93 -7.30
CA ARG A 323 2.19 24.79 -6.38
C ARG A 323 1.61 23.49 -6.93
N ILE A 324 0.52 23.55 -7.68
CA ILE A 324 -0.03 22.36 -8.39
C ILE A 324 1.00 21.87 -9.43
N ARG A 325 1.53 22.78 -10.27
CA ARG A 325 2.61 22.45 -11.22
C ARG A 325 3.80 21.81 -10.50
N GLN A 326 4.24 22.41 -9.41
CA GLN A 326 5.34 21.90 -8.60
C GLN A 326 5.06 20.48 -8.07
N GLY A 327 3.86 20.22 -7.57
CA GLY A 327 3.45 18.89 -7.11
C GLY A 327 3.48 17.84 -8.24
N LEU A 328 2.96 18.18 -9.41
CA LEU A 328 2.94 17.29 -10.57
C LEU A 328 4.34 17.03 -11.13
N LEU A 329 5.19 18.08 -11.24
CA LEU A 329 6.56 17.92 -11.75
C LEU A 329 7.47 17.18 -10.75
N LEU A 330 7.31 17.40 -9.44
CA LEU A 330 8.00 16.61 -8.42
C LEU A 330 7.57 15.13 -8.48
N THR A 331 6.29 14.88 -8.72
CA THR A 331 5.78 13.51 -8.95
C THR A 331 6.41 12.91 -10.19
N ALA A 332 6.50 13.64 -11.31
CA ALA A 332 7.14 13.16 -12.53
C ALA A 332 8.64 12.88 -12.30
N LEU A 333 9.37 13.82 -11.69
CA LEU A 333 10.79 13.67 -11.40
C LEU A 333 11.13 12.48 -10.49
N THR A 334 10.18 12.07 -9.63
CA THR A 334 10.39 10.94 -8.72
C THR A 334 9.87 9.62 -9.29
N MET A 335 8.74 9.61 -10.00
CA MET A 335 8.09 8.38 -10.48
C MET A 335 8.60 7.92 -11.84
N LEU A 336 8.95 8.83 -12.74
CA LEU A 336 9.40 8.47 -14.09
C LEU A 336 10.71 7.68 -14.13
N PRO A 337 11.71 7.90 -13.25
CA PRO A 337 12.85 6.99 -13.14
C PRO A 337 12.46 5.55 -12.79
N PHE A 338 11.48 5.37 -11.88
CA PHE A 338 10.95 4.04 -11.58
C PHE A 338 10.19 3.44 -12.77
N THR A 339 9.46 4.27 -13.52
CA THR A 339 8.83 3.84 -14.79
C THR A 339 9.88 3.30 -15.75
N ALA A 340 11.01 4.02 -15.94
CA ALA A 340 12.11 3.54 -16.80
C ALA A 340 12.66 2.19 -16.31
N ILE A 341 12.92 2.05 -15.01
CA ILE A 341 13.44 0.83 -14.40
C ILE A 341 12.44 -0.32 -14.54
N PHE A 342 11.16 -0.13 -14.18
CA PHE A 342 10.17 -1.20 -14.18
C PHE A 342 9.69 -1.61 -15.58
N ILE A 343 9.94 -0.81 -16.60
CA ILE A 343 9.71 -1.19 -17.99
C ILE A 343 10.97 -1.83 -18.57
N ALA A 344 12.12 -1.16 -18.49
CA ALA A 344 13.34 -1.60 -19.15
C ALA A 344 14.05 -2.76 -18.43
N LEU A 345 13.94 -2.83 -17.11
CA LEU A 345 14.60 -3.82 -16.26
C LEU A 345 13.59 -4.74 -15.56
N ALA A 346 12.36 -4.89 -16.09
CA ALA A 346 11.31 -5.69 -15.44
C ALA A 346 11.78 -7.11 -15.15
N PHE A 347 12.42 -7.78 -16.13
CA PHE A 347 12.92 -9.13 -15.96
C PHE A 347 14.07 -9.23 -14.93
N PRO A 348 15.15 -8.42 -14.98
CA PRO A 348 16.15 -8.39 -13.91
C PRO A 348 15.57 -8.11 -12.53
N VAL A 349 14.59 -7.21 -12.40
CA VAL A 349 13.92 -6.89 -11.13
C VAL A 349 13.19 -8.11 -10.58
N VAL A 350 12.33 -8.74 -11.38
CA VAL A 350 11.56 -9.93 -10.97
C VAL A 350 12.52 -11.08 -10.63
N ARG A 351 13.55 -11.29 -11.44
CA ARG A 351 14.57 -12.32 -11.23
C ARG A 351 15.27 -12.15 -9.88
N VAL A 352 15.78 -10.96 -9.60
CA VAL A 352 16.50 -10.67 -8.35
C VAL A 352 15.59 -10.80 -7.13
N ILE A 353 14.34 -10.39 -7.24
CA ILE A 353 13.42 -10.37 -6.08
C ILE A 353 12.82 -11.76 -5.84
N TYR A 354 12.36 -12.46 -6.88
CA TYR A 354 11.51 -13.64 -6.72
C TYR A 354 12.05 -14.94 -7.30
N GLN A 355 12.87 -14.93 -8.37
CA GLN A 355 13.21 -16.15 -9.11
C GLN A 355 14.10 -17.10 -8.30
N ARG A 356 13.45 -17.88 -7.42
CA ARG A 356 14.05 -18.90 -6.55
C ARG A 356 13.03 -20.01 -6.27
N GLY A 357 13.51 -21.25 -6.09
CA GLY A 357 12.64 -22.39 -5.77
C GLY A 357 11.52 -22.58 -6.80
N ALA A 358 10.28 -22.68 -6.34
CA ALA A 358 9.11 -22.84 -7.19
C ALA A 358 8.83 -21.62 -8.10
N PHE A 359 9.36 -20.45 -7.79
CA PHE A 359 9.26 -19.28 -8.67
C PHE A 359 10.33 -19.35 -9.77
N ASN A 360 10.05 -20.11 -10.79
CA ASN A 360 10.95 -20.40 -11.90
C ASN A 360 10.90 -19.34 -13.02
N LEU A 361 11.53 -19.63 -14.16
CA LEU A 361 11.56 -18.73 -15.31
C LEU A 361 10.15 -18.47 -15.87
N ALA A 362 9.30 -19.50 -15.96
CA ALA A 362 7.94 -19.36 -16.47
C ALA A 362 7.10 -18.44 -15.56
N ALA A 363 7.27 -18.53 -14.23
CA ALA A 363 6.65 -17.60 -13.27
C ALA A 363 7.15 -16.17 -13.49
N SER A 364 8.45 -15.98 -13.74
CA SER A 364 9.02 -14.67 -14.06
C SER A 364 8.41 -14.09 -15.33
N GLU A 365 8.26 -14.88 -16.39
CA GLU A 365 7.67 -14.47 -17.67
C GLU A 365 6.20 -14.07 -17.54
N GLN A 366 5.45 -14.65 -16.61
CA GLN A 366 4.08 -14.25 -16.31
C GLN A 366 4.01 -12.91 -15.54
N VAL A 367 4.92 -12.66 -14.61
CA VAL A 367 4.92 -11.46 -13.76
C VAL A 367 5.53 -10.24 -14.44
N VAL A 368 6.53 -10.43 -15.30
CA VAL A 368 7.25 -9.32 -15.99
C VAL A 368 6.32 -8.38 -16.75
N PRO A 369 5.42 -8.84 -17.64
CA PRO A 369 4.51 -7.93 -18.37
C PRO A 369 3.56 -7.17 -17.44
N VAL A 370 3.16 -7.80 -16.33
CA VAL A 370 2.30 -7.18 -15.32
C VAL A 370 3.04 -6.06 -14.59
N LEU A 371 4.33 -6.30 -14.24
CA LEU A 371 5.19 -5.27 -13.65
C LEU A 371 5.41 -4.09 -14.60
N MET A 372 5.60 -4.35 -15.91
CA MET A 372 5.74 -3.30 -16.91
C MET A 372 4.48 -2.43 -16.99
N ALA A 373 3.29 -3.04 -16.96
CA ALA A 373 2.02 -2.34 -16.97
C ALA A 373 1.85 -1.45 -15.73
N TYR A 374 2.16 -1.96 -14.53
CA TYR A 374 2.19 -1.15 -13.30
C TYR A 374 3.22 -0.03 -13.37
N GLY A 375 4.43 -0.32 -13.88
CA GLY A 375 5.50 0.66 -14.05
C GLY A 375 5.08 1.84 -14.92
N PHE A 376 4.36 1.57 -16.01
CA PHE A 376 3.79 2.60 -16.88
C PHE A 376 2.81 3.51 -16.13
N GLY A 377 2.05 2.97 -15.17
CA GLY A 377 1.05 3.71 -14.40
C GLY A 377 1.59 4.60 -13.28
N MET A 378 2.85 4.45 -12.85
CA MET A 378 3.35 5.03 -11.59
C MET A 378 3.16 6.55 -11.49
N PHE A 379 3.46 7.29 -12.54
CA PHE A 379 3.24 8.74 -12.57
C PHE A 379 1.76 9.09 -12.42
N PHE A 380 0.88 8.37 -13.11
CA PHE A 380 -0.56 8.67 -13.13
C PHE A 380 -1.24 8.37 -11.79
N TYR A 381 -0.83 7.31 -11.08
CA TYR A 381 -1.32 7.03 -9.74
C TYR A 381 -1.08 8.19 -8.79
N LEU A 382 0.17 8.64 -8.69
CA LEU A 382 0.53 9.69 -7.74
C LEU A 382 0.13 11.08 -8.23
N GLY A 383 0.20 11.36 -9.54
CA GLY A 383 -0.23 12.62 -10.14
C GLY A 383 -1.72 12.89 -9.96
N ARG A 384 -2.55 11.86 -10.13
CA ARG A 384 -3.97 11.92 -9.79
C ARG A 384 -4.18 12.30 -8.32
N ASP A 385 -3.45 11.66 -7.42
CA ASP A 385 -3.59 11.90 -5.99
C ASP A 385 -3.16 13.33 -5.57
N VAL A 386 -2.18 13.92 -6.24
CA VAL A 386 -1.85 15.35 -6.08
C VAL A 386 -3.07 16.22 -6.41
N LEU A 387 -3.73 15.97 -7.55
CA LEU A 387 -4.92 16.76 -7.94
C LEU A 387 -6.09 16.55 -6.97
N VAL A 388 -6.34 15.33 -6.51
CA VAL A 388 -7.37 15.05 -5.48
C VAL A 388 -7.13 15.86 -4.21
N ARG A 389 -5.86 16.02 -3.79
CA ARG A 389 -5.50 16.84 -2.63
C ARG A 389 -5.83 18.32 -2.82
N VAL A 390 -5.73 18.83 -4.05
CA VAL A 390 -6.14 20.21 -4.36
C VAL A 390 -7.64 20.39 -4.15
N PHE A 391 -8.47 19.45 -4.61
CA PHE A 391 -9.93 19.49 -4.37
C PHE A 391 -10.25 19.46 -2.88
N TYR A 392 -9.62 18.59 -2.11
CA TYR A 392 -9.83 18.53 -0.65
C TYR A 392 -9.40 19.82 0.04
N ALA A 393 -8.31 20.43 -0.38
CA ALA A 393 -7.86 21.72 0.14
C ALA A 393 -8.87 22.84 -0.16
N LEU A 394 -9.48 22.83 -1.36
CA LEU A 394 -10.54 23.77 -1.76
C LEU A 394 -11.90 23.48 -1.08
N GLY A 395 -11.96 22.53 -0.15
CA GLY A 395 -13.18 22.12 0.54
C GLY A 395 -14.15 21.30 -0.31
N ASP A 396 -13.70 20.82 -1.48
CA ASP A 396 -14.51 20.05 -2.43
C ASP A 396 -14.17 18.56 -2.35
N GLY A 397 -14.81 17.86 -1.42
CA GLY A 397 -14.75 16.39 -1.38
C GLY A 397 -15.74 15.72 -2.34
N GLU A 398 -16.74 16.46 -2.84
CA GLU A 398 -17.81 15.91 -3.67
C GLU A 398 -17.30 15.56 -5.09
N THR A 399 -16.48 16.42 -5.69
CA THR A 399 -15.92 16.19 -7.03
C THR A 399 -15.05 14.92 -7.09
N PRO A 400 -14.05 14.70 -6.20
CA PRO A 400 -13.31 13.45 -6.15
C PRO A 400 -14.19 12.22 -5.91
N PHE A 401 -15.22 12.35 -5.07
CA PHE A 401 -16.18 11.27 -4.83
C PHE A 401 -16.95 10.89 -6.10
N LYS A 402 -17.54 11.87 -6.80
CA LYS A 402 -18.26 11.63 -8.07
C LYS A 402 -17.37 10.99 -9.13
N VAL A 403 -16.15 11.49 -9.30
CA VAL A 403 -15.18 10.91 -10.23
C VAL A 403 -14.84 9.47 -9.83
N SER A 404 -14.68 9.18 -8.54
CA SER A 404 -14.41 7.82 -8.05
C SER A 404 -15.58 6.87 -8.34
N MET A 405 -16.83 7.34 -8.22
CA MET A 405 -18.01 6.53 -8.59
C MET A 405 -18.03 6.18 -10.10
N VAL A 406 -17.73 7.16 -10.95
CA VAL A 406 -17.62 6.93 -12.40
C VAL A 406 -16.47 5.96 -12.70
N ASN A 407 -15.36 6.07 -11.98
CA ASN A 407 -14.20 5.23 -12.17
C ASN A 407 -14.49 3.74 -11.96
N ILE A 408 -15.41 3.37 -11.06
CA ILE A 408 -15.79 1.97 -10.83
C ILE A 408 -16.36 1.36 -12.11
N PHE A 409 -17.30 2.05 -12.74
CA PHE A 409 -17.90 1.60 -14.01
C PHE A 409 -16.91 1.63 -15.16
N LEU A 410 -16.08 2.68 -15.22
CA LEU A 410 -15.06 2.82 -16.25
C LEU A 410 -14.00 1.72 -16.13
N ASN A 411 -13.58 1.39 -14.90
CA ASN A 411 -12.64 0.29 -14.66
C ASN A 411 -13.20 -1.04 -15.15
N GLY A 412 -14.44 -1.36 -14.77
CA GLY A 412 -15.10 -2.59 -15.25
C GLY A 412 -15.24 -2.65 -16.77
N ALA A 413 -15.54 -1.52 -17.43
CA ALA A 413 -15.61 -1.45 -18.88
C ALA A 413 -14.23 -1.66 -19.54
N LEU A 414 -13.19 -1.03 -18.99
CA LEU A 414 -11.82 -1.19 -19.51
C LEU A 414 -11.27 -2.60 -19.22
N ASP A 415 -11.54 -3.16 -18.05
CA ASP A 415 -11.19 -4.56 -17.75
C ASP A 415 -11.82 -5.50 -18.76
N PHE A 416 -13.13 -5.36 -18.99
CA PHE A 416 -13.84 -6.16 -19.98
C PHE A 416 -13.25 -6.04 -21.40
N LEU A 417 -12.80 -4.86 -21.79
CA LEU A 417 -12.20 -4.64 -23.11
C LEU A 417 -10.77 -5.18 -23.22
N LEU A 418 -9.99 -5.11 -22.12
CA LEU A 418 -8.54 -5.35 -22.15
C LEU A 418 -8.13 -6.74 -21.66
N TYR A 419 -8.97 -7.45 -20.86
CA TYR A 419 -8.58 -8.74 -20.29
C TYR A 419 -8.35 -9.83 -21.35
N LYS A 420 -9.15 -9.85 -22.43
CA LYS A 420 -8.97 -10.86 -23.50
C LYS A 420 -7.74 -10.59 -24.38
N PRO A 421 -7.55 -9.37 -24.94
CA PRO A 421 -6.41 -9.13 -25.83
C PRO A 421 -5.06 -9.06 -25.13
N PHE A 422 -5.02 -8.60 -23.87
CA PHE A 422 -3.76 -8.37 -23.15
C PHE A 422 -3.57 -9.26 -21.92
N GLY A 423 -4.56 -10.09 -21.56
CA GLY A 423 -4.48 -10.96 -20.39
C GLY A 423 -4.34 -10.16 -19.08
N THR A 424 -3.54 -10.67 -18.16
CA THR A 424 -3.29 -10.05 -16.84
C THR A 424 -2.74 -8.62 -16.92
N PRO A 425 -1.77 -8.29 -17.79
CA PRO A 425 -1.35 -6.90 -18.01
C PRO A 425 -2.50 -5.97 -18.43
N GLY A 426 -3.50 -6.49 -19.15
CA GLY A 426 -4.68 -5.72 -19.57
C GLY A 426 -5.50 -5.17 -18.40
N LEU A 427 -5.65 -5.94 -17.32
CA LEU A 427 -6.34 -5.49 -16.10
C LEU A 427 -5.60 -4.34 -15.43
N VAL A 428 -4.28 -4.45 -15.36
CA VAL A 428 -3.45 -3.36 -14.81
C VAL A 428 -3.52 -2.11 -15.68
N LEU A 429 -3.49 -2.28 -17.01
CA LEU A 429 -3.63 -1.17 -17.97
C LEU A 429 -5.03 -0.52 -17.89
N ALA A 430 -6.08 -1.28 -17.57
CA ALA A 430 -7.41 -0.74 -17.31
C ALA A 430 -7.38 0.23 -16.11
N THR A 431 -6.83 -0.21 -14.99
CA THR A 431 -6.64 0.64 -13.79
C THR A 431 -5.76 1.86 -14.08
N VAL A 432 -4.69 1.71 -14.86
CA VAL A 432 -3.85 2.83 -15.31
C VAL A 432 -4.66 3.79 -16.18
N GLY A 433 -5.44 3.28 -17.12
CA GLY A 433 -6.35 4.06 -17.99
C GLY A 433 -7.34 4.89 -17.18
N VAL A 434 -7.96 4.29 -16.16
CA VAL A 434 -8.85 5.00 -15.22
C VAL A 434 -8.13 6.15 -14.52
N ASN A 435 -6.89 5.94 -14.08
CA ASN A 435 -6.10 7.00 -13.43
C ASN A 435 -5.72 8.12 -14.40
N ILE A 436 -5.37 7.79 -15.65
CA ILE A 436 -5.10 8.79 -16.71
C ILE A 436 -6.36 9.63 -16.97
N LEU A 437 -7.51 8.99 -17.19
CA LEU A 437 -8.76 9.69 -17.44
C LEU A 437 -9.19 10.55 -16.24
N SER A 438 -9.07 10.03 -15.04
CA SER A 438 -9.36 10.79 -13.80
C SER A 438 -8.45 12.01 -13.65
N MET A 439 -7.16 11.85 -13.92
CA MET A 439 -6.20 12.95 -13.90
C MET A 439 -6.58 14.01 -14.94
N GLY A 440 -7.00 13.60 -16.13
CA GLY A 440 -7.53 14.49 -17.17
C GLY A 440 -8.79 15.23 -16.73
N ILE A 441 -9.78 14.52 -16.18
CA ILE A 441 -11.03 15.09 -15.67
C ILE A 441 -10.75 16.12 -14.58
N PHE A 442 -9.92 15.77 -13.58
CA PHE A 442 -9.55 16.71 -12.51
C PHE A 442 -8.82 17.94 -13.05
N THR A 443 -7.93 17.77 -14.01
CA THR A 443 -7.22 18.88 -14.66
C THR A 443 -8.20 19.81 -15.38
N VAL A 444 -9.16 19.28 -16.13
CA VAL A 444 -10.19 20.08 -16.84
C VAL A 444 -11.09 20.84 -15.84
N ILE A 445 -11.53 20.19 -14.78
CA ILE A 445 -12.36 20.86 -13.76
C ILE A 445 -11.57 21.96 -13.07
N LEU A 446 -10.32 21.70 -12.66
CA LEU A 446 -9.46 22.71 -12.03
C LEU A 446 -9.14 23.86 -12.98
N ASN A 447 -8.91 23.57 -14.27
CA ASN A 447 -8.70 24.58 -15.30
C ASN A 447 -9.87 25.57 -15.39
N ARG A 448 -11.10 25.05 -15.38
CA ARG A 448 -12.31 25.88 -15.38
C ARG A 448 -12.48 26.63 -14.07
N ARG A 449 -12.29 25.97 -12.94
CA ARG A 449 -12.51 26.54 -11.61
C ARG A 449 -11.52 27.65 -11.25
N LEU A 450 -10.26 27.49 -11.63
CA LEU A 450 -9.20 28.45 -11.34
C LEU A 450 -9.00 29.53 -12.42
N GLY A 451 -9.89 29.62 -13.41
CA GLY A 451 -9.80 30.63 -14.48
C GLY A 451 -8.61 30.42 -15.42
N GLY A 452 -8.33 29.16 -15.77
CA GLY A 452 -7.27 28.78 -16.69
C GLY A 452 -5.98 28.31 -15.99
N LEU A 453 -5.46 27.17 -16.45
CA LEU A 453 -4.16 26.64 -16.05
C LEU A 453 -3.20 26.73 -17.24
N PRO A 454 -1.89 26.98 -17.04
CA PRO A 454 -0.90 27.04 -18.13
C PRO A 454 -0.54 25.63 -18.61
N LEU A 455 -1.54 24.90 -19.11
CA LEU A 455 -1.42 23.48 -19.47
C LEU A 455 -0.39 23.22 -20.59
N GLY A 456 -0.16 24.21 -21.47
CA GLY A 456 0.86 24.10 -22.53
C GLY A 456 2.27 23.98 -21.95
N GLU A 457 2.62 24.82 -20.97
CA GLU A 457 3.92 24.77 -20.29
C GLU A 457 4.09 23.49 -19.46
N TRP A 458 3.03 23.08 -18.74
CA TRP A 458 3.04 21.85 -17.95
C TRP A 458 3.20 20.63 -18.86
N GLY A 459 2.43 20.58 -19.94
CA GLY A 459 2.48 19.51 -20.91
C GLY A 459 3.84 19.39 -21.59
N LEU A 460 4.45 20.49 -22.00
CA LEU A 460 5.79 20.49 -22.60
C LEU A 460 6.86 19.96 -21.63
N SER A 461 6.81 20.36 -20.37
CA SER A 461 7.71 19.86 -19.33
C SER A 461 7.54 18.35 -19.10
N LEU A 462 6.30 17.87 -19.02
CA LEU A 462 5.98 16.45 -18.84
C LEU A 462 6.38 15.63 -20.07
N LEU A 463 6.14 16.14 -21.28
CA LEU A 463 6.59 15.51 -22.53
C LEU A 463 8.12 15.38 -22.57
N GLY A 464 8.85 16.45 -22.23
CA GLY A 464 10.31 16.41 -22.14
C GLY A 464 10.79 15.33 -21.16
N LEU A 465 10.23 15.29 -19.96
CA LEU A 465 10.53 14.26 -18.97
C LEU A 465 10.16 12.84 -19.46
N THR A 466 9.07 12.68 -20.20
CA THR A 466 8.67 11.38 -20.77
C THR A 466 9.67 10.90 -21.82
N VAL A 467 10.13 11.80 -22.70
CA VAL A 467 11.18 11.47 -23.70
C VAL A 467 12.48 11.06 -23.00
N ILE A 468 12.88 11.81 -21.97
CA ILE A 468 14.07 11.49 -21.17
C ILE A 468 13.90 10.13 -20.48
N THR A 469 12.70 9.81 -19.99
CA THR A 469 12.37 8.50 -19.40
C THR A 469 12.60 7.37 -20.40
N MET A 470 12.13 7.54 -21.64
CA MET A 470 12.32 6.54 -22.69
C MET A 470 13.79 6.34 -23.01
N LEU A 471 14.55 7.43 -23.17
CA LEU A 471 16.00 7.37 -23.42
C LEU A 471 16.75 6.72 -22.25
N SER A 472 16.39 7.04 -21.02
CA SER A 472 16.94 6.44 -19.80
C SER A 472 16.66 4.96 -19.73
N GLY A 473 15.43 4.54 -20.10
CA GLY A 473 15.04 3.14 -20.18
C GLY A 473 15.86 2.38 -21.21
N VAL A 474 16.02 2.93 -22.42
CA VAL A 474 16.85 2.31 -23.48
C VAL A 474 18.33 2.18 -23.03
N GLY A 475 18.89 3.25 -22.44
CA GLY A 475 20.27 3.20 -21.93
C GLY A 475 20.45 2.19 -20.80
N SER A 476 19.50 2.10 -19.90
CA SER A 476 19.47 1.13 -18.80
C SER A 476 19.33 -0.31 -19.30
N TRP A 477 18.45 -0.56 -20.26
CA TRP A 477 18.31 -1.86 -20.92
C TRP A 477 19.61 -2.25 -21.62
N GLY A 478 20.23 -1.32 -22.37
CA GLY A 478 21.52 -1.55 -23.02
C GLY A 478 22.64 -1.90 -22.04
N ALA A 479 22.71 -1.21 -20.89
CA ALA A 479 23.66 -1.50 -19.82
C ALA A 479 23.43 -2.91 -19.22
N SER A 480 22.17 -3.28 -18.97
CA SER A 480 21.80 -4.60 -18.46
C SER A 480 22.15 -5.71 -19.46
N TRP A 481 21.81 -5.52 -20.73
CA TRP A 481 22.12 -6.47 -21.81
C TRP A 481 23.62 -6.61 -22.02
N GLY A 482 24.39 -5.50 -22.04
CA GLY A 482 25.85 -5.53 -22.16
C GLY A 482 26.51 -6.26 -21.00
N TRP A 483 26.04 -6.01 -19.76
CA TRP A 483 26.51 -6.75 -18.57
C TRP A 483 26.31 -8.25 -18.71
N GLU A 484 25.10 -8.68 -19.11
CA GLU A 484 24.76 -10.09 -19.21
C GLU A 484 25.59 -10.82 -20.26
N LYS A 485 25.96 -10.14 -21.35
CA LYS A 485 26.87 -10.65 -22.38
C LYS A 485 28.33 -10.85 -21.90
N VAL A 486 28.80 -9.96 -21.03
CA VAL A 486 30.21 -9.96 -20.58
C VAL A 486 30.40 -10.81 -19.32
N PHE A 487 29.51 -10.66 -18.34
CA PHE A 487 29.68 -11.28 -17.01
C PHE A 487 28.67 -12.41 -16.75
N GLY A 488 27.61 -12.50 -17.55
CA GLY A 488 26.49 -13.40 -17.31
C GLY A 488 25.64 -13.00 -16.10
N ALA A 489 24.71 -13.88 -15.74
CA ALA A 489 23.77 -13.70 -14.62
C ALA A 489 23.66 -14.98 -13.77
N GLY A 490 24.75 -15.72 -13.64
CA GLY A 490 24.78 -17.08 -13.07
C GLY A 490 24.54 -17.15 -11.55
N ASN A 491 24.78 -16.07 -10.81
CA ASN A 491 24.56 -16.03 -9.37
C ASN A 491 23.92 -14.74 -8.93
N ILE A 492 23.35 -14.73 -7.72
CA ILE A 492 22.61 -13.58 -7.17
C ILE A 492 23.47 -12.32 -7.05
N PHE A 493 24.76 -12.46 -6.79
CA PHE A 493 25.67 -11.33 -6.66
C PHE A 493 25.84 -10.60 -8.00
N LEU A 494 26.07 -11.35 -9.09
CA LEU A 494 26.15 -10.78 -10.45
C LEU A 494 24.83 -10.15 -10.88
N GLN A 495 23.70 -10.77 -10.53
CA GLN A 495 22.36 -10.21 -10.80
C GLN A 495 22.14 -8.89 -10.04
N LEU A 496 22.55 -8.80 -8.79
CA LEU A 496 22.47 -7.58 -7.99
C LEU A 496 23.36 -6.47 -8.56
N LEU A 497 24.58 -6.80 -9.00
CA LEU A 497 25.47 -5.84 -9.64
C LEU A 497 24.91 -5.36 -10.98
N GLN A 498 24.36 -6.28 -11.80
CA GLN A 498 23.69 -5.95 -13.06
C GLN A 498 22.53 -4.96 -12.82
N LEU A 499 21.63 -5.30 -11.89
CA LEU A 499 20.48 -4.47 -11.58
C LEU A 499 20.91 -3.12 -11.00
N GLY A 500 21.92 -3.10 -10.10
CA GLY A 500 22.45 -1.88 -9.50
C GLY A 500 23.08 -0.96 -10.53
N LEU A 501 23.92 -1.49 -11.42
CA LEU A 501 24.55 -0.71 -12.50
C LEU A 501 23.48 -0.16 -13.46
N ALA A 502 22.61 -1.02 -13.97
CA ALA A 502 21.59 -0.62 -14.93
C ALA A 502 20.60 0.40 -14.34
N SER A 503 20.21 0.25 -13.06
CA SER A 503 19.37 1.24 -12.37
C SER A 503 20.11 2.57 -12.17
N THR A 504 21.41 2.52 -11.87
CA THR A 504 22.25 3.75 -11.76
C THR A 504 22.33 4.46 -13.11
N VAL A 505 22.47 3.73 -14.21
CA VAL A 505 22.42 4.31 -15.57
C VAL A 505 21.06 4.93 -15.85
N ALA A 506 19.95 4.25 -15.51
CA ALA A 506 18.62 4.81 -15.68
C ALA A 506 18.45 6.15 -14.95
N VAL A 507 18.75 6.18 -13.65
CA VAL A 507 18.63 7.38 -12.82
C VAL A 507 19.61 8.46 -13.27
N GLY A 508 20.85 8.11 -13.59
CA GLY A 508 21.88 9.04 -14.06
C GLY A 508 21.49 9.72 -15.36
N LEU A 509 21.08 8.97 -16.37
CA LEU A 509 20.61 9.52 -17.65
C LEU A 509 19.35 10.38 -17.48
N PHE A 510 18.42 9.92 -16.63
CA PHE A 510 17.21 10.69 -16.34
C PHE A 510 17.55 12.04 -15.69
N LEU A 511 18.40 12.05 -14.67
CA LEU A 511 18.81 13.29 -13.99
C LEU A 511 19.58 14.22 -14.91
N LEU A 512 20.51 13.71 -15.72
CA LEU A 512 21.25 14.50 -16.70
C LEU A 512 20.29 15.11 -17.74
N GLY A 513 19.36 14.34 -18.28
CA GLY A 513 18.35 14.83 -19.20
C GLY A 513 17.41 15.89 -18.55
N ALA A 514 16.96 15.64 -17.31
CA ALA A 514 16.13 16.57 -16.57
C ALA A 514 16.83 17.90 -16.28
N MET A 515 18.15 17.89 -16.02
CA MET A 515 18.96 19.11 -15.89
C MET A 515 18.97 19.94 -17.17
N LEU A 516 18.97 19.31 -18.35
CA LEU A 516 18.90 20.02 -19.63
C LEU A 516 17.58 20.76 -19.83
N LEU A 517 16.49 20.29 -19.21
CA LEU A 517 15.19 20.98 -19.22
C LEU A 517 15.15 22.22 -18.32
N LYS A 518 16.16 22.43 -17.47
CA LYS A 518 16.28 23.59 -16.56
C LYS A 518 15.02 23.80 -15.71
N LEU A 519 14.47 22.71 -15.16
CA LEU A 519 13.26 22.76 -14.34
C LEU A 519 13.58 23.30 -12.95
N PRO A 520 12.90 24.39 -12.47
CA PRO A 520 13.12 24.93 -11.13
C PRO A 520 12.85 23.91 -10.00
N GLU A 521 11.96 22.94 -10.25
CA GLU A 521 11.59 21.87 -9.32
C GLU A 521 12.76 20.91 -9.06
N LEU A 522 13.64 20.72 -10.04
CA LEU A 522 14.83 19.89 -9.90
C LEU A 522 15.85 20.55 -8.95
N ASP A 523 16.04 21.86 -9.08
CA ASP A 523 16.94 22.63 -8.19
C ASP A 523 16.48 22.56 -6.74
N LEU A 524 15.16 22.56 -6.50
CA LEU A 524 14.58 22.37 -5.17
C LEU A 524 14.88 20.98 -4.59
N LEU A 525 14.81 19.93 -5.39
CA LEU A 525 15.18 18.57 -4.96
C LEU A 525 16.67 18.49 -4.61
N ILE A 526 17.53 18.97 -5.50
CA ILE A 526 18.99 18.94 -5.33
C ILE A 526 19.39 19.75 -4.08
N SER A 527 18.83 20.94 -3.89
CA SER A 527 19.14 21.78 -2.73
C SER A 527 18.73 21.14 -1.42
N ARG A 528 17.56 20.48 -1.35
CA ARG A 528 17.11 19.73 -0.15
C ARG A 528 18.03 18.56 0.17
N VAL A 529 18.44 17.80 -0.83
CA VAL A 529 19.39 16.69 -0.67
C VAL A 529 20.72 17.22 -0.16
N ARG A 530 21.27 18.28 -0.80
CA ARG A 530 22.54 18.90 -0.41
C ARG A 530 22.52 19.44 1.02
N GLN A 531 21.44 20.12 1.44
CA GLN A 531 21.30 20.63 2.81
C GLN A 531 21.28 19.51 3.87
N LYS A 532 20.71 18.35 3.53
CA LYS A 532 20.64 17.21 4.44
C LYS A 532 22.00 16.52 4.64
N PHE A 533 22.85 16.55 3.61
CA PHE A 533 24.22 16.03 3.70
C PHE A 533 25.18 17.02 4.38
N LEU A 534 25.05 18.32 4.12
CA LEU A 534 25.89 19.36 4.73
C LEU A 534 25.57 19.64 6.22
N LYS A 535 24.38 19.28 6.72
CA LYS A 535 24.05 19.37 8.15
C LYS A 535 24.55 18.17 8.97
N LYS A 536 25.12 17.14 8.34
CA LYS A 536 25.68 15.94 8.99
C LYS A 536 27.23 15.95 9.03
N SER A 537 27.88 16.88 8.37
CA SER A 537 29.30 17.21 8.52
C SER A 537 29.45 18.46 9.39
#